data_c8db3f2c1d62a9ae59c2064ea2437c18
#
_entry.id   c8db3f2c1d62a9ae59c2064ea2437c18
#
_cell.length_a   1.000
_cell.length_b   1.000
_cell.length_c   1.000
_cell.angle_alpha   90.00
_cell.angle_beta   90.00
_cell.angle_gamma   90.00
#
_symmetry.space_group_name_H-M   'P 1'
#
loop_
_entity.id
_entity.type
_entity.pdbx_description
1 polymer ?
#
loop_
_entity_poly.entity_id
_entity_poly.type
_entity_poly.pdbx_seq_one_letter_code
_entity_poly.pdbx_strand_id
1 'polypeptide(L)'
;MTEPIRRSWRLPRLRLSLLPLLLALLILIVVGVFYARSLTTPVMRTGHPAATVAPLPVPTPVALTPPTTPSSTPESSDAASPSATASSSSSASVTAPASAKSSGKFATASVDVPAVGATGTLHRYSVRVETSLGAKADKVARQIAGVLNDPRSWAGAGDVRFALVSDPKKAEFSISLASAATAAKTCEPVAGSCRKGSSVLIVAESWTAPPAAFDGASAWQAYLINHATGLYLGESTERCAKKGKPAPVMLDQSGDLSGCTANPWPNP
;
A
#
# COMPACT_ATOMS: atom_id res chain seq x y z
N MET A 1 -35.31 8.72 -79.45
CA MET A 1 -34.46 7.54 -79.21
C MET A 1 -34.06 7.60 -77.75
N THR A 2 -34.77 6.85 -76.91
CA THR A 2 -34.65 6.86 -75.46
C THR A 2 -34.06 5.51 -75.01
N GLU A 3 -32.84 5.53 -74.47
CA GLU A 3 -32.23 4.34 -73.94
C GLU A 3 -32.71 4.06 -72.51
N PRO A 4 -32.98 2.83 -72.08
CA PRO A 4 -33.43 2.48 -70.76
C PRO A 4 -32.22 2.24 -69.83
N ILE A 5 -32.21 2.96 -68.72
CA ILE A 5 -31.22 2.81 -67.60
C ILE A 5 -31.50 1.48 -66.92
N ARG A 6 -30.59 0.50 -67.03
CA ARG A 6 -30.57 -0.74 -66.26
C ARG A 6 -29.95 -0.46 -64.88
N ARG A 7 -30.73 -0.37 -63.81
CA ARG A 7 -30.27 -0.42 -62.42
C ARG A 7 -29.97 -1.86 -62.06
N SER A 8 -28.67 -2.18 -61.90
CA SER A 8 -28.23 -3.45 -61.32
C SER A 8 -28.27 -3.36 -59.78
N TRP A 9 -29.23 -4.00 -59.17
CA TRP A 9 -29.29 -4.19 -57.71
C TRP A 9 -28.27 -5.25 -57.31
N ARG A 10 -27.13 -4.82 -56.75
CA ARG A 10 -26.20 -5.74 -56.10
C ARG A 10 -26.62 -5.87 -54.62
N LEU A 11 -27.16 -7.01 -54.24
CA LEU A 11 -27.40 -7.40 -52.85
C LEU A 11 -26.07 -7.55 -52.13
N PRO A 12 -25.89 -6.98 -50.92
CA PRO A 12 -24.68 -7.18 -50.13
C PRO A 12 -24.64 -8.65 -49.68
N ARG A 13 -23.54 -9.35 -50.04
CA ARG A 13 -23.25 -10.69 -49.50
C ARG A 13 -22.89 -10.55 -48.04
N LEU A 14 -23.84 -10.87 -47.17
CA LEU A 14 -23.63 -11.00 -45.73
C LEU A 14 -22.69 -12.19 -45.50
N ARG A 15 -21.38 -11.93 -45.43
CA ARG A 15 -20.40 -12.92 -44.94
C ARG A 15 -20.58 -12.99 -43.42
N LEU A 16 -21.44 -13.85 -42.95
CA LEU A 16 -21.55 -14.22 -41.55
C LEU A 16 -20.24 -14.96 -41.20
N SER A 17 -19.27 -14.25 -40.68
CA SER A 17 -18.02 -14.89 -40.22
C SER A 17 -18.35 -15.70 -38.96
N LEU A 18 -18.26 -17.02 -39.04
CA LEU A 18 -18.45 -17.93 -37.90
C LEU A 18 -17.35 -17.78 -36.84
N LEU A 19 -16.29 -17.03 -37.13
CA LEU A 19 -15.13 -16.81 -36.27
C LEU A 19 -15.48 -16.23 -34.88
N PRO A 20 -16.34 -15.16 -34.76
CA PRO A 20 -16.68 -14.64 -33.42
C PRO A 20 -17.56 -15.62 -32.63
N LEU A 21 -18.38 -16.44 -33.27
CA LEU A 21 -19.18 -17.47 -32.59
C LEU A 21 -18.31 -18.59 -32.02
N LEU A 22 -17.32 -19.03 -32.80
CA LEU A 22 -16.33 -20.04 -32.34
C LEU A 22 -15.47 -19.51 -31.20
N LEU A 23 -15.06 -18.24 -31.25
CA LEU A 23 -14.29 -17.61 -30.18
C LEU A 23 -15.10 -17.50 -28.88
N ALA A 24 -16.37 -17.10 -28.98
CA ALA A 24 -17.27 -17.03 -27.82
C ALA A 24 -17.53 -18.41 -27.19
N LEU A 25 -17.68 -19.44 -27.99
CA LEU A 25 -17.84 -20.82 -27.51
C LEU A 25 -16.57 -21.32 -26.79
N LEU A 26 -15.41 -21.01 -27.31
CA LEU A 26 -14.12 -21.40 -26.74
C LEU A 26 -13.90 -20.71 -25.37
N ILE A 27 -14.27 -19.43 -25.23
CA ILE A 27 -14.23 -18.70 -23.96
C ILE A 27 -15.17 -19.34 -22.94
N LEU A 28 -16.38 -19.71 -23.32
CA LEU A 28 -17.34 -20.37 -22.43
C LEU A 28 -16.83 -21.74 -21.94
N ILE A 29 -16.18 -22.51 -22.82
CA ILE A 29 -15.57 -23.79 -22.44
C ILE A 29 -14.43 -23.59 -21.44
N VAL A 30 -13.54 -22.61 -21.66
CA VAL A 30 -12.41 -22.31 -20.76
C VAL A 30 -12.92 -21.85 -19.39
N VAL A 31 -13.90 -20.96 -19.37
CA VAL A 31 -14.52 -20.50 -18.11
C VAL A 31 -15.21 -21.65 -17.38
N GLY A 32 -15.93 -22.51 -18.09
CA GLY A 32 -16.61 -23.69 -17.52
C GLY A 32 -15.62 -24.70 -16.91
N VAL A 33 -14.48 -24.96 -17.56
CA VAL A 33 -13.43 -25.84 -17.05
C VAL A 33 -12.75 -25.23 -15.82
N PHE A 34 -12.55 -23.91 -15.80
CA PHE A 34 -11.98 -23.21 -14.64
C PHE A 34 -12.92 -23.27 -13.43
N TYR A 35 -14.23 -23.08 -13.65
CA TYR A 35 -15.24 -23.19 -12.59
C TYR A 35 -15.38 -24.63 -12.05
N ALA A 36 -15.35 -25.63 -12.92
CA ALA A 36 -15.43 -27.03 -12.53
C ALA A 36 -14.21 -27.47 -11.69
N ARG A 37 -13.02 -26.94 -11.97
CA ARG A 37 -11.82 -27.22 -11.17
C ARG A 37 -11.84 -26.55 -9.79
N SER A 38 -12.50 -25.41 -9.65
CA SER A 38 -12.62 -24.69 -8.36
C SER A 38 -13.55 -25.44 -7.37
N LEU A 39 -14.45 -26.30 -7.86
CA LEU A 39 -15.39 -27.06 -7.02
C LEU A 39 -14.87 -28.43 -6.57
N THR A 40 -13.68 -28.87 -7.04
CA THR A 40 -13.15 -30.21 -6.79
C THR A 40 -11.90 -30.25 -5.91
N THR A 41 -11.57 -29.19 -5.17
CA THR A 41 -10.53 -29.26 -4.15
C THR A 41 -11.09 -29.93 -2.88
N PRO A 42 -10.74 -31.19 -2.56
CA PRO A 42 -11.11 -31.77 -1.27
C PRO A 42 -10.33 -31.03 -0.18
N VAL A 43 -11.04 -30.42 0.76
CA VAL A 43 -10.48 -29.94 2.02
C VAL A 43 -9.99 -31.17 2.78
N MET A 44 -8.69 -31.47 2.68
CA MET A 44 -8.05 -32.45 3.56
C MET A 44 -8.03 -31.83 4.98
N ARG A 45 -9.01 -32.23 5.76
CA ARG A 45 -9.05 -31.99 7.20
C ARG A 45 -8.03 -32.94 7.84
N THR A 46 -6.78 -32.53 7.95
CA THR A 46 -5.79 -33.18 8.78
C THR A 46 -6.20 -33.01 10.23
N GLY A 47 -6.84 -34.04 10.80
CA GLY A 47 -7.08 -34.13 12.22
C GLY A 47 -5.74 -34.19 12.94
N HIS A 48 -5.39 -33.15 13.68
CA HIS A 48 -4.32 -33.22 14.65
C HIS A 48 -4.81 -34.06 15.84
N PRO A 49 -4.05 -35.07 16.30
CA PRO A 49 -4.35 -35.73 17.56
C PRO A 49 -4.18 -34.70 18.69
N ALA A 50 -5.18 -34.61 19.55
CA ALA A 50 -5.13 -33.78 20.75
C ALA A 50 -3.94 -34.21 21.61
N ALA A 51 -2.94 -33.35 21.69
CA ALA A 51 -1.88 -33.49 22.65
C ALA A 51 -2.45 -33.23 24.04
N THR A 52 -2.48 -34.29 24.87
CA THR A 52 -2.82 -34.20 26.29
C THR A 52 -1.73 -33.36 26.98
N VAL A 53 -2.07 -32.11 27.29
CA VAL A 53 -1.20 -31.22 28.07
C VAL A 53 -1.30 -31.68 29.52
N ALA A 54 -0.19 -32.20 30.07
CA ALA A 54 -0.05 -32.43 31.49
C ALA A 54 -0.12 -31.11 32.27
N PRO A 55 -0.84 -31.06 33.41
CA PRO A 55 -0.93 -29.83 34.18
C PRO A 55 0.43 -29.47 34.79
N LEU A 56 0.87 -28.21 34.57
CA LEU A 56 2.05 -27.64 35.21
C LEU A 56 1.81 -27.48 36.72
N PRO A 57 2.81 -27.72 37.57
CA PRO A 57 2.68 -27.52 39.00
C PRO A 57 2.48 -26.04 39.34
N VAL A 58 1.47 -25.76 40.16
CA VAL A 58 1.13 -24.45 40.69
C VAL A 58 2.24 -24.04 41.67
N PRO A 59 2.89 -22.88 41.52
CA PRO A 59 3.85 -22.39 42.53
C PRO A 59 3.10 -21.97 43.80
N THR A 60 3.55 -22.49 44.91
CA THR A 60 3.08 -22.14 46.27
C THR A 60 3.35 -20.66 46.54
N PRO A 61 2.42 -19.89 47.15
CA PRO A 61 2.68 -18.51 47.49
C PRO A 61 3.66 -18.44 48.68
N VAL A 62 4.79 -17.76 48.46
CA VAL A 62 5.72 -17.40 49.55
C VAL A 62 5.16 -16.19 50.24
N ALA A 63 4.93 -16.32 51.57
CA ALA A 63 4.46 -15.24 52.42
C ALA A 63 5.57 -14.17 52.53
N LEU A 64 5.29 -12.94 52.09
CA LEU A 64 6.12 -11.78 52.29
C LEU A 64 5.79 -11.16 53.67
N THR A 65 6.75 -11.22 54.58
CA THR A 65 6.75 -10.43 55.83
C THR A 65 6.97 -8.95 55.49
N PRO A 66 6.25 -8.01 56.13
CA PRO A 66 6.44 -6.59 55.90
C PRO A 66 7.69 -6.06 56.61
N PRO A 67 8.52 -5.21 56.00
CA PRO A 67 9.58 -4.51 56.70
C PRO A 67 9.02 -3.27 57.39
N THR A 68 9.43 -3.13 58.65
CA THR A 68 9.20 -2.00 59.55
C THR A 68 9.81 -0.71 59.04
N THR A 69 9.04 0.36 59.12
CA THR A 69 9.39 1.76 58.87
C THR A 69 10.35 2.28 59.96
N PRO A 70 11.35 3.08 59.61
CA PRO A 70 11.74 4.21 60.45
C PRO A 70 11.44 5.55 59.80
N SER A 71 10.73 6.36 60.54
CA SER A 71 10.47 7.78 60.35
C SER A 71 11.77 8.60 60.50
N SER A 72 12.02 9.50 59.55
CA SER A 72 12.83 10.69 59.80
C SER A 72 12.51 11.78 58.78
N THR A 73 12.21 12.92 59.29
CA THR A 73 11.76 14.23 58.81
C THR A 73 12.88 14.99 58.07
N PRO A 74 12.57 16.10 57.37
CA PRO A 74 13.10 16.47 56.07
C PRO A 74 14.34 17.37 56.13
N GLU A 75 15.15 17.27 55.09
CA GLU A 75 16.12 18.32 54.79
C GLU A 75 16.05 18.68 53.30
N SER A 76 15.79 19.96 53.06
CA SER A 76 15.86 20.64 51.80
C SER A 76 17.28 20.61 51.24
N SER A 77 17.42 20.20 49.98
CA SER A 77 18.55 20.67 49.17
C SER A 77 18.22 20.51 47.68
N ASP A 78 18.26 21.64 46.98
CA ASP A 78 18.31 21.77 45.53
C ASP A 78 19.32 20.84 44.90
N ALA A 79 18.90 20.12 43.83
CA ALA A 79 19.79 19.82 42.70
C ALA A 79 19.03 19.18 41.53
N ALA A 80 18.99 19.90 40.44
CA ALA A 80 19.08 19.47 39.03
C ALA A 80 18.40 18.15 38.63
N SER A 81 17.27 18.27 38.02
CA SER A 81 16.68 17.28 37.12
C SER A 81 17.54 17.07 35.86
N PRO A 82 18.00 15.84 35.54
CA PRO A 82 18.50 15.58 34.21
C PRO A 82 17.29 15.48 33.24
N SER A 83 17.13 16.49 32.42
CA SER A 83 16.29 16.41 31.23
C SER A 83 16.65 15.18 30.42
N ALA A 84 15.79 14.18 30.43
CA ALA A 84 15.80 13.14 29.43
C ALA A 84 15.49 13.80 28.08
N THR A 85 16.52 14.05 27.29
CA THR A 85 16.43 14.46 25.90
C THR A 85 15.81 13.29 25.13
N ALA A 86 14.48 13.34 24.95
CA ALA A 86 13.82 12.53 23.96
C ALA A 86 14.40 12.98 22.61
N SER A 87 15.28 12.17 22.04
CA SER A 87 15.70 12.29 20.65
C SER A 87 14.48 12.07 19.76
N SER A 88 13.76 13.15 19.49
CA SER A 88 12.81 13.22 18.42
C SER A 88 13.60 13.07 17.12
N SER A 89 13.65 11.86 16.58
CA SER A 89 14.05 11.63 15.19
C SER A 89 13.04 12.35 14.30
N SER A 90 13.28 13.62 14.06
CA SER A 90 12.56 14.38 13.03
C SER A 90 12.90 13.74 11.70
N SER A 91 12.02 12.84 11.23
CA SER A 91 11.99 12.40 9.83
C SER A 91 11.75 13.64 8.98
N ALA A 92 12.83 14.28 8.52
CA ALA A 92 12.74 15.41 7.62
C ALA A 92 12.04 14.94 6.35
N SER A 93 10.79 15.36 6.16
CA SER A 93 10.01 15.15 4.92
C SER A 93 10.83 15.49 3.70
N VAL A 94 10.82 14.64 2.71
CA VAL A 94 11.46 14.90 1.41
C VAL A 94 10.56 15.86 0.66
N THR A 95 11.02 17.10 0.50
CA THR A 95 10.32 18.09 -0.31
C THR A 95 10.75 17.92 -1.76
N ALA A 96 9.82 17.58 -2.64
CA ALA A 96 10.00 17.66 -4.09
C ALA A 96 9.41 19.00 -4.58
N PRO A 97 9.93 19.60 -5.65
CA PRO A 97 9.37 20.85 -6.18
C PRO A 97 7.96 20.66 -6.70
N ALA A 98 7.04 21.55 -6.32
CA ALA A 98 5.59 21.46 -6.59
C ALA A 98 5.19 21.57 -8.08
N SER A 99 6.10 21.82 -9.01
CA SER A 99 5.82 21.97 -10.45
C SER A 99 7.01 21.56 -11.30
N ALA A 100 7.49 20.35 -11.13
CA ALA A 100 8.58 19.85 -11.96
C ALA A 100 8.10 19.48 -13.38
N LYS A 101 8.81 19.96 -14.40
CA LYS A 101 8.57 19.50 -15.78
C LYS A 101 8.85 18.01 -15.88
N SER A 102 7.97 17.28 -16.56
CA SER A 102 8.17 15.84 -16.81
C SER A 102 9.49 15.60 -17.54
N SER A 103 10.37 14.78 -16.97
CA SER A 103 11.57 14.29 -17.66
C SER A 103 11.36 12.89 -18.25
N GLY A 104 10.43 12.11 -17.68
CA GLY A 104 10.24 10.71 -18.00
C GLY A 104 11.44 9.81 -17.67
N LYS A 105 12.51 10.37 -17.08
CA LYS A 105 13.73 9.66 -16.66
C LYS A 105 13.69 9.45 -15.15
N PHE A 106 14.13 8.30 -14.70
CA PHE A 106 14.09 7.92 -13.27
C PHE A 106 15.47 7.52 -12.76
N ALA A 107 15.77 7.95 -11.56
CA ALA A 107 16.86 7.41 -10.75
C ALA A 107 16.29 6.31 -9.84
N THR A 108 16.88 5.13 -9.85
CA THR A 108 16.51 4.02 -8.95
C THR A 108 17.30 4.15 -7.65
N ALA A 109 16.66 3.84 -6.53
CA ALA A 109 17.32 3.76 -5.25
C ALA A 109 18.33 2.61 -5.21
N SER A 110 19.48 2.86 -4.59
CA SER A 110 20.62 1.92 -4.47
C SER A 110 20.69 1.25 -3.10
N VAL A 111 19.64 1.35 -2.30
CA VAL A 111 19.59 0.83 -0.92
C VAL A 111 18.66 -0.37 -0.82
N ASP A 112 19.06 -1.34 0.01
CA ASP A 112 18.23 -2.46 0.43
C ASP A 112 17.73 -2.21 1.85
N VAL A 113 16.45 -2.59 2.11
CA VAL A 113 15.87 -2.60 3.47
C VAL A 113 15.12 -3.92 3.62
N PRO A 114 15.50 -4.77 4.60
CA PRO A 114 14.83 -6.03 4.81
C PRO A 114 13.39 -5.83 5.27
N ALA A 115 12.54 -6.79 5.00
CA ALA A 115 11.19 -6.84 5.56
C ALA A 115 11.25 -7.07 7.06
N VAL A 116 10.31 -6.45 7.79
CA VAL A 116 10.06 -6.73 9.20
C VAL A 116 9.09 -7.91 9.32
N GLY A 117 9.22 -8.69 10.40
CA GLY A 117 8.40 -9.87 10.65
C GLY A 117 8.89 -11.12 9.92
N ALA A 118 8.39 -12.29 10.37
CA ALA A 118 8.76 -13.60 9.84
C ALA A 118 7.62 -14.28 9.07
N THR A 119 6.38 -13.84 9.26
CA THR A 119 5.16 -14.43 8.67
C THR A 119 4.64 -13.60 7.51
N GLY A 120 3.77 -14.18 6.71
CA GLY A 120 3.15 -13.51 5.56
C GLY A 120 3.96 -13.58 4.27
N THR A 121 3.27 -13.30 3.17
CA THR A 121 3.86 -13.29 1.82
C THR A 121 4.87 -12.16 1.69
N LEU A 122 6.10 -12.49 1.29
CA LEU A 122 7.13 -11.49 1.07
C LEU A 122 6.99 -10.87 -0.33
N HIS A 123 6.78 -9.56 -0.36
CA HIS A 123 6.82 -8.76 -1.59
C HIS A 123 8.12 -7.94 -1.65
N ARG A 124 8.87 -8.11 -2.73
CA ARG A 124 10.07 -7.32 -3.00
C ARG A 124 9.71 -6.16 -3.92
N TYR A 125 10.15 -4.96 -3.56
CA TYR A 125 9.89 -3.77 -4.37
C TYR A 125 11.14 -2.94 -4.59
N SER A 126 11.16 -2.20 -5.69
CA SER A 126 12.17 -1.17 -5.96
C SER A 126 11.53 0.22 -5.90
N VAL A 127 12.32 1.22 -5.59
CA VAL A 127 11.89 2.62 -5.58
C VAL A 127 12.66 3.39 -6.63
N ARG A 128 11.95 4.25 -7.36
CA ARG A 128 12.55 5.16 -8.33
C ARG A 128 11.90 6.54 -8.26
N VAL A 129 12.70 7.54 -8.52
CA VAL A 129 12.29 8.95 -8.44
C VAL A 129 12.59 9.61 -9.78
N GLU A 130 11.62 10.35 -10.31
CA GLU A 130 11.81 11.09 -11.55
C GLU A 130 12.89 12.17 -11.36
N THR A 131 13.88 12.18 -12.27
CA THR A 131 15.11 13.00 -12.09
C THR A 131 14.84 14.49 -12.06
N SER A 132 13.77 14.96 -12.73
CA SER A 132 13.35 16.37 -12.72
C SER A 132 12.87 16.87 -11.35
N LEU A 133 12.56 15.97 -10.42
CA LEU A 133 12.09 16.34 -9.08
C LEU A 133 13.24 16.76 -8.15
N GLY A 134 14.50 16.49 -8.49
CA GLY A 134 15.65 16.84 -7.66
C GLY A 134 15.72 16.08 -6.32
N ALA A 135 14.75 15.24 -6.01
CA ALA A 135 14.73 14.45 -4.78
C ALA A 135 15.66 13.22 -4.90
N LYS A 136 16.38 12.92 -3.82
CA LYS A 136 17.30 11.78 -3.80
C LYS A 136 16.52 10.46 -3.66
N ALA A 137 16.68 9.56 -4.62
CA ALA A 137 15.96 8.27 -4.65
C ALA A 137 16.13 7.46 -3.35
N ASP A 138 17.35 7.37 -2.81
CA ASP A 138 17.63 6.62 -1.58
C ASP A 138 16.91 7.20 -0.36
N LYS A 139 16.76 8.55 -0.29
CA LYS A 139 16.03 9.19 0.81
C LYS A 139 14.54 8.86 0.75
N VAL A 140 13.95 8.97 -0.45
CA VAL A 140 12.54 8.61 -0.68
C VAL A 140 12.31 7.13 -0.39
N ALA A 141 13.22 6.26 -0.83
CA ALA A 141 13.14 4.82 -0.63
C ALA A 141 13.17 4.43 0.85
N ARG A 142 14.06 5.03 1.66
CA ARG A 142 14.09 4.79 3.11
C ARG A 142 12.81 5.26 3.80
N GLN A 143 12.24 6.36 3.37
CA GLN A 143 10.96 6.85 3.90
C GLN A 143 9.81 5.89 3.57
N ILE A 144 9.72 5.42 2.33
CA ILE A 144 8.74 4.41 1.90
C ILE A 144 8.91 3.13 2.72
N ALA A 145 10.16 2.65 2.88
CA ALA A 145 10.45 1.45 3.66
C ALA A 145 10.05 1.60 5.13
N GLY A 146 10.26 2.79 5.72
CA GLY A 146 9.83 3.08 7.08
C GLY A 146 8.31 2.97 7.26
N VAL A 147 7.54 3.48 6.28
CA VAL A 147 6.07 3.38 6.31
C VAL A 147 5.61 1.93 6.11
N LEU A 148 6.15 1.21 5.12
CA LEU A 148 5.70 -0.15 4.81
C LEU A 148 6.08 -1.17 5.89
N ASN A 149 7.10 -0.88 6.69
CA ASN A 149 7.53 -1.68 7.85
C ASN A 149 6.89 -1.22 9.19
N ASP A 150 6.06 -0.18 9.18
CA ASP A 150 5.31 0.25 10.36
C ASP A 150 4.21 -0.78 10.69
N PRO A 151 4.01 -1.16 11.97
CA PRO A 151 2.98 -2.13 12.35
C PRO A 151 1.55 -1.70 12.03
N ARG A 152 1.31 -0.42 11.78
CA ARG A 152 0.02 0.10 11.32
C ARG A 152 -0.18 -0.02 9.81
N SER A 153 0.88 -0.32 9.05
CA SER A 153 0.83 -0.54 7.60
C SER A 153 0.26 -1.93 7.25
N TRP A 154 0.20 -2.26 5.98
CA TRP A 154 -0.30 -3.55 5.47
C TRP A 154 0.40 -4.76 6.11
N ALA A 155 1.67 -4.63 6.47
CA ALA A 155 2.43 -5.68 7.16
C ALA A 155 1.91 -5.98 8.57
N GLY A 156 1.19 -5.06 9.21
CA GLY A 156 0.70 -5.22 10.58
C GLY A 156 -0.35 -6.31 10.74
N ALA A 157 -1.12 -6.63 9.69
CA ALA A 157 -2.06 -7.75 9.68
C ALA A 157 -1.36 -9.13 9.65
N GLY A 158 -0.06 -9.17 9.30
CA GLY A 158 0.73 -10.40 9.26
C GLY A 158 0.58 -11.24 8.00
N ASP A 159 -0.26 -10.81 7.05
CA ASP A 159 -0.51 -11.53 5.79
C ASP A 159 0.54 -11.25 4.73
N VAL A 160 1.12 -10.04 4.77
CA VAL A 160 2.14 -9.58 3.82
C VAL A 160 3.31 -8.92 4.55
N ARG A 161 4.46 -8.83 3.88
CA ARG A 161 5.64 -8.08 4.33
C ARG A 161 6.42 -7.57 3.13
N PHE A 162 7.15 -6.48 3.29
CA PHE A 162 7.77 -5.77 2.18
C PHE A 162 9.27 -5.63 2.38
N ALA A 163 10.05 -6.00 1.36
CA ALA A 163 11.50 -5.77 1.32
C ALA A 163 11.83 -4.82 0.17
N LEU A 164 12.53 -3.74 0.47
CA LEU A 164 13.11 -2.86 -0.54
C LEU A 164 14.38 -3.53 -1.10
N VAL A 165 14.47 -3.60 -2.42
CA VAL A 165 15.66 -4.13 -3.12
C VAL A 165 16.22 -3.08 -4.08
N SER A 166 17.55 -2.95 -4.09
CA SER A 166 18.29 -2.03 -4.95
C SER A 166 18.33 -2.49 -6.41
N ASP A 167 18.29 -3.81 -6.64
CA ASP A 167 18.23 -4.41 -7.97
C ASP A 167 16.78 -4.53 -8.45
N PRO A 168 16.33 -3.72 -9.44
CA PRO A 168 14.95 -3.78 -9.93
C PRO A 168 14.57 -5.14 -10.55
N LYS A 169 15.53 -5.95 -10.94
CA LYS A 169 15.28 -7.29 -11.49
C LYS A 169 14.82 -8.29 -10.43
N LYS A 170 15.11 -8.00 -9.16
CA LYS A 170 14.66 -8.79 -8.00
C LYS A 170 13.33 -8.30 -7.42
N ALA A 171 12.83 -7.16 -7.89
CA ALA A 171 11.59 -6.58 -7.43
C ALA A 171 10.39 -7.17 -8.18
N GLU A 172 9.33 -7.47 -7.45
CA GLU A 172 8.03 -7.89 -7.98
C GLU A 172 7.23 -6.68 -8.48
N PHE A 173 7.43 -5.53 -7.83
CA PHE A 173 6.80 -4.27 -8.22
C PHE A 173 7.72 -3.07 -7.99
N SER A 174 7.33 -1.94 -8.54
CA SER A 174 8.04 -0.68 -8.31
C SER A 174 7.13 0.40 -7.77
N ILE A 175 7.65 1.21 -6.84
CA ILE A 175 7.01 2.45 -6.39
C ILE A 175 7.79 3.61 -6.98
N SER A 176 7.11 4.48 -7.72
CA SER A 176 7.72 5.61 -8.42
C SER A 176 7.16 6.92 -7.88
N LEU A 177 8.02 7.84 -7.47
CA LEU A 177 7.66 9.24 -7.28
C LEU A 177 7.84 9.97 -8.62
N ALA A 178 6.76 10.49 -9.18
CA ALA A 178 6.74 11.06 -10.52
C ALA A 178 5.98 12.40 -10.53
N SER A 179 6.32 13.30 -11.46
CA SER A 179 5.55 14.50 -11.71
C SER A 179 4.13 14.15 -12.18
N ALA A 180 3.16 15.02 -11.94
CA ALA A 180 1.78 14.85 -12.42
C ALA A 180 1.74 14.63 -13.93
N ALA A 181 2.57 15.33 -14.69
CA ALA A 181 2.66 15.19 -16.13
C ALA A 181 3.19 13.80 -16.59
N THR A 182 4.08 13.17 -15.83
CA THR A 182 4.52 11.80 -16.09
C THR A 182 3.47 10.79 -15.66
N ALA A 183 2.83 11.00 -14.51
CA ALA A 183 1.76 10.15 -14.02
C ALA A 183 0.58 10.11 -15.00
N ALA A 184 0.11 11.25 -15.47
CA ALA A 184 -1.02 11.35 -16.42
C ALA A 184 -0.77 10.63 -17.77
N LYS A 185 0.49 10.51 -18.19
CA LYS A 185 0.87 9.73 -19.39
C LYS A 185 0.92 8.22 -19.14
N THR A 186 1.00 7.82 -17.88
CA THR A 186 1.21 6.42 -17.49
C THR A 186 -0.10 5.76 -17.05
N CYS A 187 -0.84 6.41 -16.18
CA CYS A 187 -2.12 5.98 -15.61
C CYS A 187 -2.91 7.20 -15.15
N GLU A 188 -4.18 7.02 -14.87
CA GLU A 188 -5.04 8.09 -14.32
C GLU A 188 -4.91 8.12 -12.79
N PRO A 189 -4.30 9.18 -12.20
CA PRO A 189 -4.13 9.25 -10.76
C PRO A 189 -5.46 9.51 -10.04
N VAL A 190 -5.73 8.70 -9.01
CA VAL A 190 -6.79 8.90 -8.03
C VAL A 190 -6.13 9.02 -6.67
N ALA A 191 -6.57 9.96 -5.84
CA ALA A 191 -6.00 10.20 -4.51
C ALA A 191 -4.46 10.43 -4.52
N GLY A 192 -3.92 11.00 -5.60
CA GLY A 192 -2.49 11.27 -5.73
C GLY A 192 -1.61 10.07 -6.09
N SER A 193 -2.21 8.93 -6.44
CA SER A 193 -1.50 7.74 -6.89
C SER A 193 -2.25 6.99 -7.99
N CYS A 194 -1.54 6.13 -8.73
CA CYS A 194 -2.14 5.24 -9.72
C CYS A 194 -1.29 4.00 -9.95
N ARG A 195 -1.87 2.98 -10.58
CA ARG A 195 -1.23 1.71 -10.91
C ARG A 195 -1.27 1.41 -12.39
N LYS A 196 -0.15 0.88 -12.90
CA LYS A 196 -0.08 0.27 -14.23
C LYS A 196 0.74 -1.03 -14.17
N GLY A 197 0.06 -2.15 -14.29
CA GLY A 197 0.69 -3.47 -14.12
C GLY A 197 1.31 -3.64 -12.71
N SER A 198 2.60 -3.97 -12.65
CA SER A 198 3.36 -4.06 -11.39
C SER A 198 4.02 -2.74 -10.97
N SER A 199 3.68 -1.61 -11.60
CA SER A 199 4.22 -0.29 -11.23
C SER A 199 3.12 0.55 -10.58
N VAL A 200 3.39 1.09 -9.41
CA VAL A 200 2.57 2.12 -8.78
C VAL A 200 3.31 3.45 -8.80
N LEU A 201 2.57 4.52 -9.06
CA LEU A 201 3.08 5.88 -9.10
C LEU A 201 2.43 6.70 -8.00
N ILE A 202 3.25 7.50 -7.33
CA ILE A 202 2.83 8.56 -6.42
C ILE A 202 3.14 9.89 -7.10
N VAL A 203 2.16 10.78 -7.15
CA VAL A 203 2.30 12.10 -7.77
C VAL A 203 3.08 13.02 -6.84
N ALA A 204 4.17 13.61 -7.32
CA ALA A 204 5.07 14.44 -6.54
C ALA A 204 4.41 15.73 -6.02
N GLU A 205 3.51 16.29 -6.78
CA GLU A 205 2.72 17.46 -6.39
C GLU A 205 1.81 17.11 -5.21
N SER A 206 1.14 15.95 -5.24
CA SER A 206 0.36 15.46 -4.10
C SER A 206 1.24 15.16 -2.89
N TRP A 207 2.43 14.60 -3.11
CA TRP A 207 3.39 14.30 -2.04
C TRP A 207 3.77 15.51 -1.20
N THR A 208 3.80 16.70 -1.79
CA THR A 208 4.21 17.96 -1.14
C THR A 208 3.05 18.83 -0.68
N ALA A 209 1.82 18.50 -1.03
CA ALA A 209 0.63 19.30 -0.73
C ALA A 209 -0.37 18.48 0.12
N PRO A 210 -0.12 18.34 1.43
CA PRO A 210 -1.04 17.64 2.32
C PRO A 210 -2.36 18.39 2.43
N PRO A 211 -3.53 17.69 2.34
CA PRO A 211 -4.81 18.26 2.69
C PRO A 211 -4.86 18.70 4.17
N ALA A 212 -5.65 19.74 4.47
CA ALA A 212 -5.77 20.27 5.82
C ALA A 212 -6.30 19.26 6.86
N ALA A 213 -6.94 18.18 6.42
CA ALA A 213 -7.43 17.11 7.27
C ALA A 213 -6.32 16.24 7.87
N PHE A 214 -5.12 16.28 7.30
CA PHE A 214 -3.97 15.51 7.79
C PHE A 214 -3.09 16.34 8.73
N ASP A 215 -2.56 15.70 9.75
CA ASP A 215 -1.58 16.30 10.66
C ASP A 215 -0.20 16.34 10.00
N GLY A 216 -0.07 17.24 9.04
CA GLY A 216 1.17 17.55 8.33
C GLY A 216 1.56 16.54 7.23
N ALA A 217 2.71 16.86 6.61
CA ALA A 217 3.20 16.16 5.43
C ALA A 217 3.52 14.69 5.68
N SER A 218 4.05 14.34 6.85
CA SER A 218 4.45 12.96 7.16
C SER A 218 3.25 12.01 7.20
N ALA A 219 2.14 12.42 7.80
CA ALA A 219 0.90 11.63 7.83
C ALA A 219 0.31 11.48 6.42
N TRP A 220 0.29 12.55 5.65
CA TRP A 220 -0.17 12.52 4.26
C TRP A 220 0.68 11.60 3.38
N GLN A 221 2.01 11.68 3.50
CA GLN A 221 2.93 10.83 2.74
C GLN A 221 2.77 9.35 3.11
N ALA A 222 2.53 9.04 4.40
CA ALA A 222 2.20 7.69 4.83
C ALA A 222 0.91 7.19 4.18
N TYR A 223 -0.13 8.04 4.10
CA TYR A 223 -1.35 7.72 3.37
C TYR A 223 -1.07 7.41 1.90
N LEU A 224 -0.35 8.28 1.18
CA LEU A 224 -0.04 8.08 -0.24
C LEU A 224 0.72 6.77 -0.48
N ILE A 225 1.67 6.43 0.38
CA ILE A 225 2.43 5.18 0.30
C ILE A 225 1.51 3.97 0.49
N ASN A 226 0.69 4.00 1.55
CA ASN A 226 -0.21 2.89 1.86
C ASN A 226 -1.32 2.75 0.81
N HIS A 227 -1.90 3.85 0.34
CA HIS A 227 -2.89 3.82 -0.75
C HIS A 227 -2.28 3.24 -2.04
N ALA A 228 -1.10 3.73 -2.46
CA ALA A 228 -0.41 3.20 -3.64
C ALA A 228 -0.07 1.70 -3.50
N THR A 229 0.34 1.27 -2.31
CA THR A 229 0.63 -0.14 -2.03
C THR A 229 -0.64 -0.99 -2.05
N GLY A 230 -1.76 -0.49 -1.50
CA GLY A 230 -3.07 -1.14 -1.60
C GLY A 230 -3.50 -1.36 -3.04
N LEU A 231 -3.28 -0.39 -3.94
CA LEU A 231 -3.50 -0.57 -5.38
C LEU A 231 -2.68 -1.72 -5.96
N TYR A 232 -1.42 -1.91 -5.53
CA TYR A 232 -0.60 -3.05 -5.95
C TYR A 232 -1.16 -4.37 -5.41
N LEU A 233 -1.57 -4.41 -4.16
CA LEU A 233 -2.18 -5.58 -3.51
C LEU A 233 -3.53 -5.97 -4.15
N GLY A 234 -4.16 -5.06 -4.90
CA GLY A 234 -5.44 -5.28 -5.55
C GLY A 234 -6.63 -4.88 -4.68
N GLU A 235 -6.37 -4.06 -3.67
CA GLU A 235 -7.42 -3.52 -2.80
C GLU A 235 -8.37 -2.61 -3.59
N SER A 236 -9.65 -2.70 -3.27
CA SER A 236 -10.71 -1.92 -3.90
C SER A 236 -10.88 -0.58 -3.21
N THR A 237 -11.37 0.42 -3.98
CA THR A 237 -11.79 1.72 -3.42
C THR A 237 -12.86 1.52 -2.36
N GLU A 238 -12.69 2.19 -1.23
CA GLU A 238 -13.60 2.13 -0.09
C GLU A 238 -14.32 3.47 0.14
N ARG A 239 -15.28 3.46 1.07
CA ARG A 239 -16.04 4.65 1.46
C ARG A 239 -16.05 4.77 2.98
N CYS A 240 -16.32 5.98 3.48
CA CYS A 240 -16.52 6.21 4.91
C CYS A 240 -17.70 5.36 5.41
N ALA A 241 -17.41 4.37 6.22
CA ALA A 241 -18.43 3.48 6.78
C ALA A 241 -19.24 4.14 7.90
N LYS A 242 -18.60 5.01 8.70
CA LYS A 242 -19.23 5.68 9.84
C LYS A 242 -18.54 7.00 10.16
N LYS A 243 -19.34 8.07 10.24
CA LYS A 243 -18.86 9.41 10.63
C LYS A 243 -18.10 9.37 11.97
N GLY A 244 -17.03 10.16 12.06
CA GLY A 244 -16.17 10.24 13.24
C GLY A 244 -15.22 9.05 13.45
N LYS A 245 -15.22 8.06 12.54
CA LYS A 245 -14.25 6.97 12.55
C LYS A 245 -13.09 7.25 11.59
N PRO A 246 -11.91 6.60 11.77
CA PRO A 246 -10.83 6.69 10.80
C PRO A 246 -11.31 6.29 9.40
N ALA A 247 -10.91 7.04 8.39
CA ALA A 247 -11.19 6.73 6.99
C ALA A 247 -10.45 5.44 6.61
N PRO A 248 -11.07 4.53 5.81
CA PRO A 248 -10.33 3.45 5.19
C PRO A 248 -9.19 4.02 4.34
N VAL A 249 -8.04 3.35 4.33
CA VAL A 249 -6.87 3.83 3.56
C VAL A 249 -7.13 3.84 2.05
N MET A 250 -8.06 3.02 1.57
CA MET A 250 -8.46 2.97 0.16
C MET A 250 -9.58 3.95 -0.19
N LEU A 251 -10.06 4.78 0.76
CA LEU A 251 -10.85 5.97 0.46
C LEU A 251 -9.96 7.06 -0.15
N ASP A 252 -10.43 7.77 -1.17
CA ASP A 252 -9.76 9.00 -1.61
C ASP A 252 -9.84 10.06 -0.50
N GLN A 253 -8.71 10.29 0.16
CA GLN A 253 -8.59 11.24 1.27
C GLN A 253 -8.00 12.60 0.82
N SER A 254 -7.93 12.86 -0.48
CA SER A 254 -7.46 14.15 -1.01
C SER A 254 -8.51 15.27 -0.91
N GLY A 255 -9.78 14.90 -0.70
CA GLY A 255 -10.92 15.82 -0.66
C GLY A 255 -11.84 15.60 0.54
N ASP A 256 -13.15 15.52 0.28
CA ASP A 256 -14.17 15.29 1.31
C ASP A 256 -14.11 13.85 1.85
N LEU A 257 -13.91 13.72 3.14
CA LEU A 257 -13.84 12.43 3.84
C LEU A 257 -15.23 11.87 4.21
N SER A 258 -16.32 12.49 3.75
CA SER A 258 -17.71 12.06 4.03
C SER A 258 -18.01 11.90 5.52
N GLY A 259 -17.32 12.69 6.35
CA GLY A 259 -17.45 12.71 7.81
C GLY A 259 -16.55 11.72 8.56
N CYS A 260 -15.71 10.95 7.90
CA CYS A 260 -14.62 10.23 8.55
C CYS A 260 -13.49 11.18 8.97
N THR A 261 -12.59 10.73 9.83
CA THR A 261 -11.34 11.43 10.15
C THR A 261 -10.21 10.93 9.24
N ALA A 262 -9.29 11.80 8.88
CA ALA A 262 -8.14 11.41 8.06
C ALA A 262 -7.34 10.28 8.73
N ASN A 263 -6.92 9.31 7.95
CA ASN A 263 -6.20 8.15 8.46
C ASN A 263 -5.20 7.63 7.41
N PRO A 264 -3.89 7.61 7.73
CA PRO A 264 -2.87 7.12 6.81
C PRO A 264 -2.68 5.60 6.81
N TRP A 265 -3.33 4.85 7.70
CA TRP A 265 -2.98 3.48 8.00
C TRP A 265 -4.09 2.49 7.69
N PRO A 266 -3.77 1.32 7.09
CA PRO A 266 -4.75 0.23 6.95
C PRO A 266 -5.14 -0.42 8.28
N ASN A 267 -4.22 -0.39 9.29
CA ASN A 267 -4.44 -0.89 10.65
C ASN A 267 -4.26 0.25 11.66
N PRO A 268 -5.23 1.17 11.79
CA PRO A 268 -5.13 2.38 12.62
C PRO A 268 -5.15 2.11 14.12
#